data_33287ee4c961262bd25d16fef00e66af
#
_entry.id   33287ee4c961262bd25d16fef00e66af
#
_cell.length_a   1.000
_cell.length_b   1.000
_cell.length_c   1.000
_cell.angle_alpha   90.00
_cell.angle_beta   90.00
_cell.angle_gamma   90.00
#
_symmetry.space_group_name_H-M   'P 1'
#
loop_
_entity.id
_entity.type
_entity.pdbx_description
1 polymer ?
#
loop_
_entity_poly.entity_id
_entity_poly.type
_entity_poly.pdbx_seq_one_letter_code
_entity_poly.pdbx_strand_id
1 'polypeptide(L)'
;NSHILLSEVTMLLICCCICKDLCQHRHKCFLFHISDLHLGKRVHEFSMLEDQEYILREILRLIDDEQPDGLLVAGDVYDKAVPPAEAVGLFDRFLCELADRRVPTFVISGNHDSPERIAFGSQLMQPSGIHMSPVYDGNIAPISMQDEYGTVDVYMLPFIKPAHVRRFCDDEITTYTDAINHVISKLSINHDNRNILVTHQFVTGSSRSESEEISVGGSDNVDAYVFDPFDYVALGHIHSPQNCGAEHIRYCGTPLKYSFSEAKDHKSVTVIELTEKGKVSYKTIDLVPQHDLVELKGTYNELTLRSFYEGTTWPEDYTHITLTDEEDIPDAIGKLRTVYYRLMKLDYDNKRTRSSMEISGATDVESKSPLELFSDFYELQNNQPMNSEQLEYMKSLIEKTWEGEQ
;
A
#
# COMPACT_ATOMS: atom_id res chain seq x y z
N ASN A 1 38.87 -26.56 -46.09
CA ASN A 1 38.71 -26.13 -44.66
C ASN A 1 37.89 -24.86 -44.50
N SER A 2 37.67 -24.06 -45.57
CA SER A 2 36.87 -22.81 -45.47
C SER A 2 35.35 -23.04 -45.57
N HIS A 3 34.90 -24.12 -46.17
CA HIS A 3 33.46 -24.44 -46.33
C HIS A 3 32.78 -25.02 -45.08
N ILE A 4 33.55 -25.65 -44.20
CA ILE A 4 33.00 -26.24 -42.94
C ILE A 4 32.77 -25.15 -41.89
N LEU A 5 33.67 -24.15 -41.80
CA LEU A 5 33.49 -23.02 -40.86
C LEU A 5 32.30 -22.12 -41.20
N LEU A 6 31.98 -21.93 -42.51
CA LEU A 6 30.80 -21.15 -42.90
C LEU A 6 29.48 -21.86 -42.53
N SER A 7 29.44 -23.21 -42.57
CA SER A 7 28.24 -23.97 -42.26
C SER A 7 27.93 -23.96 -40.73
N GLU A 8 28.97 -24.00 -39.91
CA GLU A 8 28.80 -23.97 -38.44
C GLU A 8 28.37 -22.57 -37.92
N VAL A 9 28.95 -21.49 -38.48
CA VAL A 9 28.56 -20.13 -38.12
C VAL A 9 27.14 -19.82 -38.63
N THR A 10 26.76 -20.33 -39.80
CA THR A 10 25.40 -20.17 -40.33
C THR A 10 24.40 -21.00 -39.52
N MET A 11 24.73 -22.20 -39.06
CA MET A 11 23.90 -23.01 -38.18
C MET A 11 23.76 -22.38 -36.79
N LEU A 12 24.82 -21.81 -36.21
CA LEU A 12 24.76 -21.08 -34.94
C LEU A 12 23.92 -19.81 -35.04
N LEU A 13 24.00 -19.06 -36.12
CA LEU A 13 23.17 -17.89 -36.39
C LEU A 13 21.70 -18.27 -36.60
N ILE A 14 21.43 -19.34 -37.35
CA ILE A 14 20.07 -19.87 -37.55
C ILE A 14 19.52 -20.44 -36.22
N CYS A 15 20.32 -21.15 -35.43
CA CYS A 15 19.92 -21.63 -34.12
C CYS A 15 19.66 -20.48 -33.13
N CYS A 16 20.47 -19.41 -33.18
CA CYS A 16 20.27 -18.20 -32.38
C CYS A 16 19.03 -17.40 -32.81
N CYS A 17 18.74 -17.32 -34.11
CA CYS A 17 17.51 -16.74 -34.64
C CYS A 17 16.29 -17.59 -34.31
N ILE A 18 16.35 -18.93 -34.46
CA ILE A 18 15.25 -19.84 -34.14
C ILE A 18 15.02 -19.88 -32.62
N CYS A 19 16.07 -19.82 -31.77
CA CYS A 19 15.88 -19.65 -30.32
C CYS A 19 15.28 -18.29 -29.93
N LYS A 20 15.60 -17.20 -30.66
CA LYS A 20 14.94 -15.91 -30.43
C LYS A 20 13.48 -15.92 -30.85
N ASP A 21 13.14 -16.59 -31.96
CA ASP A 21 11.76 -16.72 -32.44
C ASP A 21 10.94 -17.73 -31.59
N LEU A 22 11.56 -18.72 -30.96
CA LEU A 22 10.86 -19.66 -30.07
C LEU A 22 10.59 -19.14 -28.66
N CYS A 23 11.25 -18.03 -28.25
CA CYS A 23 11.00 -17.35 -26.96
C CYS A 23 10.02 -16.17 -27.06
N GLN A 24 9.47 -15.82 -28.23
CA GLN A 24 8.71 -14.57 -28.41
C GLN A 24 7.27 -14.74 -28.90
N HIS A 25 6.64 -15.89 -28.77
CA HIS A 25 5.19 -16.01 -29.04
C HIS A 25 4.40 -16.15 -27.73
N ARG A 26 4.41 -15.13 -26.91
CA ARG A 26 3.29 -14.90 -26.00
C ARG A 26 2.16 -14.26 -26.81
N HIS A 27 1.12 -15.05 -27.04
CA HIS A 27 -0.06 -14.66 -27.81
C HIS A 27 -0.95 -13.61 -27.14
N LYS A 28 -0.53 -12.94 -26.04
CA LYS A 28 -1.32 -12.01 -25.26
C LYS A 28 -0.44 -11.04 -24.48
N CYS A 29 -0.93 -9.81 -24.28
CA CYS A 29 -0.27 -8.83 -23.43
C CYS A 29 -0.39 -9.27 -21.96
N PHE A 30 0.76 -9.34 -21.28
CA PHE A 30 0.91 -9.86 -19.94
C PHE A 30 1.63 -8.83 -19.06
N LEU A 31 0.90 -8.22 -18.14
CA LEU A 31 1.42 -7.12 -17.35
C LEU A 31 1.39 -7.44 -15.86
N PHE A 32 2.40 -6.96 -15.15
CA PHE A 32 2.41 -6.91 -13.70
C PHE A 32 1.82 -5.59 -13.21
N HIS A 33 1.05 -5.62 -12.13
CA HIS A 33 0.52 -4.45 -11.45
C HIS A 33 0.88 -4.52 -9.97
N ILE A 34 1.61 -3.50 -9.50
CA ILE A 34 1.98 -3.24 -8.12
C ILE A 34 1.66 -1.78 -7.78
N SER A 35 1.56 -1.45 -6.50
CA SER A 35 1.34 -0.08 -6.02
C SER A 35 1.81 0.07 -4.58
N ASP A 36 1.76 1.29 -4.06
CA ASP A 36 1.88 1.58 -2.63
C ASP A 36 3.15 0.98 -2.02
N LEU A 37 4.30 1.24 -2.68
CA LEU A 37 5.61 0.74 -2.22
C LEU A 37 6.01 1.40 -0.91
N HIS A 38 5.60 2.66 -0.69
CA HIS A 38 5.88 3.47 0.50
C HIS A 38 7.34 3.38 0.95
N LEU A 39 8.29 3.49 0.00
CA LEU A 39 9.71 3.36 0.29
C LEU A 39 10.16 4.38 1.34
N GLY A 40 10.85 3.88 2.37
CA GLY A 40 11.27 4.65 3.53
C GLY A 40 10.26 4.71 4.67
N LYS A 41 9.15 3.95 4.59
CA LYS A 41 8.15 3.84 5.66
C LYS A 41 8.75 3.30 6.94
N ARG A 42 8.24 3.82 8.06
CA ARG A 42 8.51 3.30 9.41
C ARG A 42 7.19 2.88 10.04
N VAL A 43 7.16 1.69 10.59
CA VAL A 43 6.01 1.15 11.33
C VAL A 43 6.41 0.98 12.78
N HIS A 44 5.69 1.60 13.72
CA HIS A 44 6.06 1.60 15.16
C HIS A 44 7.55 1.84 15.41
N GLU A 45 8.14 2.83 14.73
CA GLU A 45 9.56 3.21 14.80
C GLU A 45 10.55 2.23 14.13
N PHE A 46 10.13 1.06 13.69
CA PHE A 46 10.97 0.16 12.89
C PHE A 46 11.05 0.63 11.44
N SER A 47 12.24 0.67 10.88
CA SER A 47 12.43 0.96 9.46
C SER A 47 12.07 -0.26 8.65
N MET A 48 11.22 -0.10 7.63
CA MET A 48 10.85 -1.19 6.72
C MET A 48 11.79 -1.31 5.51
N LEU A 49 12.85 -0.50 5.45
CA LEU A 49 13.68 -0.36 4.24
C LEU A 49 14.37 -1.67 3.82
N GLU A 50 14.81 -2.48 4.78
CA GLU A 50 15.44 -3.79 4.53
C GLU A 50 14.43 -4.76 3.90
N ASP A 51 13.22 -4.84 4.46
CA ASP A 51 12.14 -5.67 3.92
C ASP A 51 11.65 -5.14 2.56
N GLN A 52 11.65 -3.83 2.36
CA GLN A 52 11.34 -3.20 1.09
C GLN A 52 12.38 -3.56 0.02
N GLU A 53 13.66 -3.55 0.35
CA GLU A 53 14.71 -4.00 -0.57
C GLU A 53 14.56 -5.49 -0.90
N TYR A 54 14.25 -6.32 0.10
CA TYR A 54 14.02 -7.74 -0.09
C TYR A 54 12.83 -7.99 -1.04
N ILE A 55 11.68 -7.36 -0.80
CA ILE A 55 10.47 -7.62 -1.59
C ILE A 55 10.60 -7.10 -3.03
N LEU A 56 11.31 -5.99 -3.25
CA LEU A 56 11.61 -5.52 -4.61
C LEU A 56 12.51 -6.51 -5.37
N ARG A 57 13.45 -7.16 -4.70
CA ARG A 57 14.26 -8.24 -5.31
C ARG A 57 13.40 -9.46 -5.66
N GLU A 58 12.44 -9.82 -4.81
CA GLU A 58 11.50 -10.90 -5.11
C GLU A 58 10.61 -10.55 -6.31
N ILE A 59 10.15 -9.30 -6.43
CA ILE A 59 9.42 -8.84 -7.62
C ILE A 59 10.29 -8.94 -8.88
N LEU A 60 11.57 -8.55 -8.81
CA LEU A 60 12.51 -8.70 -9.94
C LEU A 60 12.72 -10.18 -10.32
N ARG A 61 12.80 -11.07 -9.33
CA ARG A 61 12.87 -12.51 -9.56
C ARG A 61 11.60 -13.04 -10.25
N LEU A 62 10.42 -12.61 -9.81
CA LEU A 62 9.16 -12.96 -10.48
C LEU A 62 9.11 -12.43 -11.91
N ILE A 63 9.67 -11.24 -12.18
CA ILE A 63 9.82 -10.70 -13.53
C ILE A 63 10.74 -11.58 -14.38
N ASP A 64 11.84 -12.05 -13.82
CA ASP A 64 12.76 -12.97 -14.51
C ASP A 64 12.11 -14.32 -14.81
N ASP A 65 11.28 -14.85 -13.89
CA ASP A 65 10.60 -16.13 -14.04
C ASP A 65 9.41 -16.05 -15.02
N GLU A 66 8.57 -15.01 -14.88
CA GLU A 66 7.30 -14.86 -15.61
C GLU A 66 7.44 -14.06 -16.91
N GLN A 67 8.49 -13.23 -17.06
CA GLN A 67 8.77 -12.42 -18.24
C GLN A 67 7.57 -11.57 -18.69
N PRO A 68 7.04 -10.63 -17.86
CA PRO A 68 5.92 -9.77 -18.27
C PRO A 68 6.33 -8.80 -19.40
N ASP A 69 5.34 -8.41 -20.21
CA ASP A 69 5.52 -7.40 -21.26
C ASP A 69 5.61 -5.97 -20.70
N GLY A 70 5.28 -5.79 -19.42
CA GLY A 70 5.44 -4.52 -18.71
C GLY A 70 5.05 -4.59 -17.24
N LEU A 71 5.43 -3.53 -16.49
CA LEU A 71 5.14 -3.34 -15.07
C LEU A 71 4.38 -2.03 -14.88
N LEU A 72 3.22 -2.10 -14.23
CA LEU A 72 2.44 -0.95 -13.79
C LEU A 72 2.71 -0.68 -12.31
N VAL A 73 3.12 0.54 -11.96
CA VAL A 73 3.33 1.00 -10.58
C VAL A 73 2.33 2.12 -10.30
N ALA A 74 1.24 1.78 -9.63
CA ALA A 74 0.08 2.65 -9.48
C ALA A 74 0.18 3.60 -8.27
N GLY A 75 1.29 4.32 -8.15
CA GLY A 75 1.48 5.42 -7.18
C GLY A 75 2.00 5.00 -5.80
N ASP A 76 2.17 6.00 -4.95
CA ASP A 76 2.76 5.91 -3.60
C ASP A 76 4.07 5.13 -3.59
N VAL A 77 4.98 5.59 -4.46
CA VAL A 77 6.35 5.07 -4.52
C VAL A 77 7.08 5.32 -3.21
N TYR A 78 6.94 6.52 -2.66
CA TYR A 78 7.56 6.92 -1.40
C TYR A 78 6.52 7.11 -0.29
N ASP A 79 6.94 6.91 0.96
CA ASP A 79 6.09 7.15 2.13
C ASP A 79 5.80 8.63 2.37
N LYS A 80 6.63 9.52 1.84
CA LYS A 80 6.50 10.99 2.02
C LYS A 80 6.96 11.75 0.79
N ALA A 81 6.37 12.90 0.56
CA ALA A 81 6.76 13.81 -0.53
C ALA A 81 8.24 14.23 -0.52
N VAL A 82 8.90 14.17 0.66
CA VAL A 82 10.36 14.32 0.81
C VAL A 82 10.91 13.02 1.39
N PRO A 83 11.25 12.04 0.54
CA PRO A 83 11.74 10.74 0.98
C PRO A 83 13.17 10.82 1.53
N PRO A 84 13.58 9.89 2.41
CA PRO A 84 14.97 9.75 2.81
C PRO A 84 15.84 9.31 1.62
N ALA A 85 17.12 9.68 1.66
CA ALA A 85 18.06 9.41 0.55
C ALA A 85 18.19 7.90 0.24
N GLU A 86 18.12 7.08 1.27
CA GLU A 86 18.19 5.61 1.15
C GLU A 86 17.01 5.05 0.35
N ALA A 87 15.81 5.60 0.55
CA ALA A 87 14.62 5.20 -0.20
C ALA A 87 14.71 5.62 -1.68
N VAL A 88 15.25 6.82 -1.94
CA VAL A 88 15.52 7.29 -3.32
C VAL A 88 16.52 6.37 -4.00
N GLY A 89 17.63 6.04 -3.32
CA GLY A 89 18.64 5.12 -3.84
C GLY A 89 18.12 3.70 -4.06
N LEU A 90 17.18 3.23 -3.24
CA LEU A 90 16.55 1.93 -3.41
C LEU A 90 15.66 1.90 -4.67
N PHE A 91 14.85 2.93 -4.87
CA PHE A 91 14.00 3.02 -6.07
C PHE A 91 14.83 3.19 -7.35
N ASP A 92 15.89 4.01 -7.30
CA ASP A 92 16.82 4.17 -8.43
C ASP A 92 17.42 2.81 -8.86
N ARG A 93 17.92 2.01 -7.89
CA ARG A 93 18.41 0.66 -8.19
C ARG A 93 17.35 -0.23 -8.81
N PHE A 94 16.13 -0.19 -8.30
CA PHE A 94 15.01 -0.98 -8.83
C PHE A 94 14.70 -0.60 -10.28
N LEU A 95 14.66 0.70 -10.62
CA LEU A 95 14.45 1.17 -11.99
C LEU A 95 15.60 0.78 -12.91
N CYS A 96 16.84 0.84 -12.45
CA CYS A 96 18.00 0.39 -13.23
C CYS A 96 17.91 -1.11 -13.57
N GLU A 97 17.54 -1.95 -12.59
CA GLU A 97 17.36 -3.39 -12.78
C GLU A 97 16.20 -3.72 -13.75
N LEU A 98 15.14 -2.93 -13.77
CA LEU A 98 14.04 -3.05 -14.73
C LEU A 98 14.48 -2.62 -16.14
N ALA A 99 15.24 -1.52 -16.25
CA ALA A 99 15.78 -1.05 -17.51
C ALA A 99 16.77 -2.05 -18.14
N ASP A 100 17.64 -2.66 -17.33
CA ASP A 100 18.58 -3.69 -17.78
C ASP A 100 17.85 -4.94 -18.30
N ARG A 101 16.71 -5.30 -17.70
CA ARG A 101 15.81 -6.37 -18.16
C ARG A 101 14.96 -5.98 -19.35
N ARG A 102 14.95 -4.69 -19.71
CA ARG A 102 14.12 -4.12 -20.79
C ARG A 102 12.62 -4.34 -20.57
N VAL A 103 12.17 -4.27 -19.31
CA VAL A 103 10.76 -4.36 -18.97
C VAL A 103 10.14 -2.96 -19.02
N PRO A 104 9.25 -2.67 -19.98
CA PRO A 104 8.51 -1.41 -20.00
C PRO A 104 7.83 -1.17 -18.67
N THR A 105 8.13 -0.04 -18.03
CA THR A 105 7.66 0.26 -16.68
C THR A 105 6.92 1.59 -16.65
N PHE A 106 5.70 1.60 -16.13
CA PHE A 106 4.80 2.74 -16.09
C PHE A 106 4.57 3.14 -14.65
N VAL A 107 5.11 4.27 -14.22
CA VAL A 107 5.06 4.74 -12.83
C VAL A 107 4.27 6.03 -12.77
N ILE A 108 3.28 6.08 -11.90
CA ILE A 108 2.56 7.31 -11.55
C ILE A 108 2.88 7.76 -10.13
N SER A 109 2.63 9.02 -9.80
CA SER A 109 2.67 9.51 -8.43
C SER A 109 1.32 9.27 -7.72
N GLY A 110 1.39 8.87 -6.44
CA GLY A 110 0.24 8.79 -5.55
C GLY A 110 0.07 10.05 -4.70
N ASN A 111 -0.70 9.96 -3.61
CA ASN A 111 -0.98 11.10 -2.73
C ASN A 111 0.16 11.39 -1.73
N HIS A 112 1.00 10.41 -1.42
CA HIS A 112 2.20 10.57 -0.58
C HIS A 112 3.39 11.13 -1.36
N ASP A 113 3.41 10.97 -2.68
CA ASP A 113 4.50 11.39 -3.53
C ASP A 113 4.48 12.90 -3.83
N SER A 114 5.66 13.47 -4.18
CA SER A 114 5.73 14.73 -4.93
C SER A 114 5.70 14.41 -6.42
N PRO A 115 4.65 14.83 -7.17
CA PRO A 115 4.58 14.59 -8.61
C PRO A 115 5.80 15.10 -9.36
N GLU A 116 6.37 16.25 -8.94
CA GLU A 116 7.57 16.84 -9.56
C GLU A 116 8.80 15.96 -9.35
N ARG A 117 8.92 15.27 -8.21
CA ARG A 117 10.04 14.37 -7.92
C ARG A 117 9.92 13.06 -8.70
N ILE A 118 8.70 12.52 -8.80
CA ILE A 118 8.44 11.33 -9.63
C ILE A 118 8.68 11.66 -11.11
N ALA A 119 8.25 12.82 -11.61
CA ALA A 119 8.45 13.24 -12.99
C ALA A 119 9.92 13.61 -13.32
N PHE A 120 10.78 13.78 -12.30
CA PHE A 120 12.17 14.19 -12.51
C PHE A 120 12.94 13.19 -13.37
N GLY A 121 13.57 13.68 -14.44
CA GLY A 121 14.35 12.84 -15.33
C GLY A 121 13.55 11.94 -16.28
N SER A 122 12.21 12.03 -16.32
CA SER A 122 11.34 11.16 -17.12
C SER A 122 11.74 11.06 -18.58
N GLN A 123 12.08 12.21 -19.21
CA GLN A 123 12.53 12.23 -20.62
C GLN A 123 13.86 11.50 -20.85
N LEU A 124 14.74 11.46 -19.86
CA LEU A 124 16.02 10.74 -19.94
C LEU A 124 15.84 9.24 -19.74
N MET A 125 14.86 8.82 -18.96
CA MET A 125 14.57 7.41 -18.65
C MET A 125 13.70 6.73 -19.72
N GLN A 126 12.87 7.49 -20.41
CA GLN A 126 11.96 6.97 -21.45
C GLN A 126 12.64 6.10 -22.53
N PRO A 127 13.84 6.44 -23.07
CA PRO A 127 14.51 5.57 -24.03
C PRO A 127 14.91 4.19 -23.49
N SER A 128 14.99 4.06 -22.16
CA SER A 128 15.25 2.78 -21.47
C SER A 128 13.99 2.00 -21.13
N GLY A 129 12.81 2.47 -21.58
CA GLY A 129 11.53 1.85 -21.32
C GLY A 129 10.91 2.23 -19.96
N ILE A 130 11.49 3.18 -19.22
CA ILE A 130 10.94 3.65 -17.94
C ILE A 130 10.11 4.91 -18.18
N HIS A 131 8.81 4.80 -17.99
CA HIS A 131 7.84 5.86 -18.20
C HIS A 131 7.34 6.38 -16.85
N MET A 132 7.73 7.61 -16.50
CA MET A 132 7.26 8.30 -15.29
C MET A 132 6.15 9.27 -15.68
N SER A 133 5.03 9.28 -14.95
CA SER A 133 3.96 10.24 -15.22
C SER A 133 4.46 11.67 -15.02
N PRO A 134 4.14 12.58 -15.94
CA PRO A 134 4.37 14.01 -15.71
C PRO A 134 3.47 14.53 -14.56
N VAL A 135 3.80 15.70 -14.06
CA VAL A 135 2.84 16.48 -13.27
C VAL A 135 1.61 16.76 -14.16
N TYR A 136 0.40 16.57 -13.63
CA TYR A 136 -0.82 16.81 -14.39
C TYR A 136 -0.90 18.27 -14.86
N ASP A 137 -0.97 18.45 -16.17
CA ASP A 137 -0.99 19.73 -16.86
C ASP A 137 -2.27 19.98 -17.69
N GLY A 138 -3.30 19.15 -17.47
CA GLY A 138 -4.57 19.18 -18.21
C GLY A 138 -4.61 18.21 -19.39
N ASN A 139 -3.52 17.50 -19.70
CA ASN A 139 -3.46 16.56 -20.81
C ASN A 139 -2.80 15.23 -20.40
N ILE A 140 -3.35 14.13 -20.91
CA ILE A 140 -2.79 12.79 -20.75
C ILE A 140 -2.81 12.11 -22.11
N ALA A 141 -1.63 11.76 -22.63
CA ALA A 141 -1.48 10.97 -23.84
C ALA A 141 -1.19 9.49 -23.46
N PRO A 142 -1.74 8.53 -24.22
CA PRO A 142 -1.42 7.14 -23.99
C PRO A 142 -0.01 6.79 -24.45
N ILE A 143 0.56 5.77 -23.81
CA ILE A 143 1.75 5.08 -24.30
C ILE A 143 1.31 3.76 -24.87
N SER A 144 1.56 3.53 -26.17
CA SER A 144 1.06 2.37 -26.89
C SER A 144 2.07 1.24 -26.89
N MET A 145 1.59 0.04 -26.59
CA MET A 145 2.30 -1.24 -26.77
C MET A 145 1.60 -2.03 -27.89
N GLN A 146 2.28 -3.05 -28.42
CA GLN A 146 1.75 -3.89 -29.50
C GLN A 146 1.97 -5.36 -29.16
N ASP A 147 0.93 -6.16 -29.42
CA ASP A 147 1.01 -7.62 -29.45
C ASP A 147 0.22 -8.17 -30.65
N GLU A 148 -0.01 -9.47 -30.74
CA GLU A 148 -0.73 -10.08 -31.88
C GLU A 148 -2.23 -9.73 -31.92
N TYR A 149 -2.83 -9.30 -30.78
CA TYR A 149 -4.21 -8.83 -30.73
C TYR A 149 -4.36 -7.33 -31.05
N GLY A 150 -3.26 -6.63 -31.36
CA GLY A 150 -3.24 -5.22 -31.75
C GLY A 150 -2.65 -4.32 -30.65
N THR A 151 -3.15 -3.08 -30.61
CA THR A 151 -2.62 -2.03 -29.73
C THR A 151 -3.18 -2.14 -28.31
N VAL A 152 -2.32 -1.93 -27.30
CA VAL A 152 -2.68 -1.67 -25.90
C VAL A 152 -2.24 -0.26 -25.57
N ASP A 153 -3.17 0.62 -25.24
CA ASP A 153 -2.92 2.00 -24.86
C ASP A 153 -2.94 2.12 -23.32
N VAL A 154 -1.82 2.54 -22.74
CA VAL A 154 -1.64 2.74 -21.30
C VAL A 154 -1.72 4.22 -20.97
N TYR A 155 -2.75 4.62 -20.25
CA TYR A 155 -2.96 5.99 -19.76
C TYR A 155 -2.47 6.09 -18.32
N MET A 156 -1.58 7.05 -18.05
CA MET A 156 -0.99 7.28 -16.73
C MET A 156 -1.60 8.54 -16.10
N LEU A 157 -2.60 8.37 -15.24
CA LEU A 157 -3.24 9.45 -14.48
C LEU A 157 -2.71 9.45 -13.05
N PRO A 158 -1.81 10.38 -12.66
CA PRO A 158 -1.33 10.48 -11.30
C PRO A 158 -2.46 10.84 -10.33
N PHE A 159 -2.19 10.80 -9.02
CA PHE A 159 -3.14 11.30 -8.03
C PHE A 159 -3.45 12.77 -8.28
N ILE A 160 -4.73 13.07 -8.43
CA ILE A 160 -5.21 14.45 -8.60
C ILE A 160 -6.37 14.77 -7.66
N LYS A 161 -6.46 16.06 -7.31
CA LYS A 161 -7.56 16.64 -6.53
C LYS A 161 -8.41 17.55 -7.43
N PRO A 162 -9.66 17.85 -7.09
CA PRO A 162 -10.49 18.80 -7.83
C PRO A 162 -9.78 20.14 -8.10
N ALA A 163 -8.99 20.63 -7.13
CA ALA A 163 -8.22 21.86 -7.28
C ALA A 163 -7.13 21.82 -8.37
N HIS A 164 -6.61 20.63 -8.69
CA HIS A 164 -5.63 20.46 -9.77
C HIS A 164 -6.31 20.61 -11.13
N VAL A 165 -7.50 20.03 -11.31
CA VAL A 165 -8.25 20.04 -12.57
C VAL A 165 -8.81 21.42 -12.88
N ARG A 166 -9.34 22.14 -11.87
CA ARG A 166 -9.86 23.52 -12.02
C ARG A 166 -8.85 24.52 -12.61
N ARG A 167 -7.56 24.22 -12.59
CA ARG A 167 -6.52 25.08 -13.21
C ARG A 167 -6.52 25.03 -14.74
N PHE A 168 -7.16 24.00 -15.32
CA PHE A 168 -7.09 23.71 -16.74
C PHE A 168 -8.46 23.67 -17.42
N CYS A 169 -9.54 24.02 -16.70
CA CYS A 169 -10.88 24.07 -17.24
C CYS A 169 -11.74 25.16 -16.55
N ASP A 170 -12.77 25.63 -17.25
CA ASP A 170 -13.76 26.57 -16.73
C ASP A 170 -14.99 25.85 -16.14
N ASP A 171 -15.02 24.51 -16.19
CA ASP A 171 -16.13 23.70 -15.67
C ASP A 171 -16.17 23.76 -14.14
N GLU A 172 -17.37 23.62 -13.59
CA GLU A 172 -17.56 23.52 -12.14
C GLU A 172 -17.15 22.11 -11.66
N ILE A 173 -15.94 21.99 -11.13
CA ILE A 173 -15.37 20.77 -10.57
C ILE A 173 -15.43 20.86 -9.05
N THR A 174 -16.35 20.14 -8.41
CA THR A 174 -16.56 20.19 -6.95
C THR A 174 -16.09 18.94 -6.24
N THR A 175 -16.31 17.77 -6.81
CA THR A 175 -15.99 16.48 -6.23
C THR A 175 -14.80 15.82 -6.94
N TYR A 176 -14.24 14.77 -6.32
CA TYR A 176 -13.23 13.93 -6.96
C TYR A 176 -13.81 13.18 -8.16
N THR A 177 -15.07 12.72 -8.08
CA THR A 177 -15.77 12.12 -9.22
C THR A 177 -15.84 13.08 -10.40
N ASP A 178 -16.21 14.36 -10.17
CA ASP A 178 -16.24 15.38 -11.24
C ASP A 178 -14.86 15.55 -11.87
N ALA A 179 -13.82 15.64 -11.03
CA ALA A 179 -12.45 15.81 -11.49
C ALA A 179 -11.99 14.67 -12.40
N ILE A 180 -12.13 13.44 -11.95
CA ILE A 180 -11.72 12.25 -12.71
C ILE A 180 -12.57 12.09 -13.97
N ASN A 181 -13.90 12.27 -13.87
CA ASN A 181 -14.80 12.21 -15.02
C ASN A 181 -14.44 13.27 -16.07
N HIS A 182 -14.16 14.51 -15.65
CA HIS A 182 -13.72 15.57 -16.57
C HIS A 182 -12.43 15.16 -17.31
N VAL A 183 -11.41 14.70 -16.58
CA VAL A 183 -10.14 14.25 -17.17
C VAL A 183 -10.37 13.13 -18.18
N ILE A 184 -11.09 12.08 -17.78
CA ILE A 184 -11.33 10.92 -18.66
C ILE A 184 -12.14 11.33 -19.90
N SER A 185 -13.12 12.23 -19.76
CA SER A 185 -13.92 12.73 -20.90
C SER A 185 -13.10 13.51 -21.95
N LYS A 186 -11.95 14.04 -21.57
CA LYS A 186 -11.04 14.77 -22.47
C LYS A 186 -9.99 13.85 -23.14
N LEU A 187 -9.86 12.60 -22.69
CA LEU A 187 -8.94 11.65 -23.31
C LEU A 187 -9.39 11.27 -24.72
N SER A 188 -8.45 11.21 -25.63
CA SER A 188 -8.69 10.70 -26.99
C SER A 188 -8.60 9.17 -26.98
N ILE A 189 -9.57 8.50 -26.34
CA ILE A 189 -9.58 7.04 -26.23
C ILE A 189 -9.97 6.43 -27.56
N ASN A 190 -9.08 5.58 -28.11
CA ASN A 190 -9.43 4.74 -29.26
C ASN A 190 -10.10 3.46 -28.74
N HIS A 191 -11.42 3.39 -28.90
CA HIS A 191 -12.21 2.25 -28.41
C HIS A 191 -11.96 0.94 -29.19
N ASP A 192 -11.29 0.97 -30.34
CA ASP A 192 -10.85 -0.25 -31.04
C ASP A 192 -9.60 -0.86 -30.40
N ASN A 193 -8.83 -0.06 -29.66
CA ASN A 193 -7.68 -0.53 -28.90
C ASN A 193 -8.09 -1.06 -27.52
N ARG A 194 -7.23 -1.87 -26.91
CA ARG A 194 -7.32 -2.24 -25.51
C ARG A 194 -6.77 -1.11 -24.66
N ASN A 195 -7.55 -0.58 -23.74
CA ASN A 195 -7.21 0.61 -22.98
C ASN A 195 -7.03 0.27 -21.50
N ILE A 196 -5.87 0.62 -20.96
CA ILE A 196 -5.53 0.46 -19.55
C ILE A 196 -5.39 1.85 -18.93
N LEU A 197 -6.01 2.07 -17.80
CA LEU A 197 -5.77 3.24 -16.96
C LEU A 197 -4.94 2.81 -15.73
N VAL A 198 -3.85 3.52 -15.48
CA VAL A 198 -3.10 3.44 -14.22
C VAL A 198 -3.43 4.71 -13.44
N THR A 199 -4.00 4.59 -12.26
CA THR A 199 -4.38 5.74 -11.43
C THR A 199 -4.32 5.42 -9.94
N HIS A 200 -4.33 6.47 -9.12
CA HIS A 200 -4.20 6.37 -7.67
C HIS A 200 -5.32 7.19 -7.02
N GLN A 201 -6.48 6.57 -6.79
CA GLN A 201 -7.68 7.24 -6.30
C GLN A 201 -8.46 6.32 -5.35
N PHE A 202 -9.20 6.91 -4.40
CA PHE A 202 -10.14 6.14 -3.58
C PHE A 202 -11.47 5.98 -4.31
N VAL A 203 -11.83 4.75 -4.65
CA VAL A 203 -13.09 4.42 -5.34
C VAL A 203 -14.15 4.02 -4.32
N THR A 204 -15.35 4.58 -4.46
CA THR A 204 -16.49 4.34 -3.59
C THR A 204 -16.79 2.84 -3.45
N GLY A 205 -16.93 2.37 -2.20
CA GLY A 205 -17.25 0.97 -1.89
C GLY A 205 -16.02 0.09 -1.63
N SER A 206 -14.79 0.61 -1.73
CA SER A 206 -13.60 -0.10 -1.28
C SER A 206 -13.42 -0.06 0.24
N SER A 207 -12.80 -1.11 0.79
CA SER A 207 -12.48 -1.23 2.22
C SER A 207 -11.08 -0.71 2.48
N ARG A 208 -10.89 0.09 3.53
CA ARG A 208 -9.61 0.65 3.97
C ARG A 208 -9.02 -0.16 5.13
N SER A 209 -7.69 -0.19 5.22
CA SER A 209 -6.94 -0.60 6.41
C SER A 209 -6.60 0.60 7.31
N GLU A 210 -5.96 0.37 8.46
CA GLU A 210 -5.53 1.45 9.36
C GLU A 210 -4.29 2.20 8.85
N SER A 211 -3.62 1.69 7.83
CA SER A 211 -2.40 2.29 7.28
C SER A 211 -2.65 3.34 6.21
N GLU A 212 -3.88 3.46 5.70
CA GLU A 212 -4.26 4.47 4.72
C GLU A 212 -4.70 5.77 5.39
N GLU A 213 -4.32 6.90 4.77
CA GLU A 213 -4.74 8.23 5.25
C GLU A 213 -6.22 8.49 4.91
N ILE A 214 -6.97 8.96 5.91
CA ILE A 214 -8.35 9.40 5.72
C ILE A 214 -8.34 10.89 5.39
N SER A 215 -8.88 11.27 4.23
CA SER A 215 -9.09 12.69 3.92
C SER A 215 -10.03 13.34 4.92
N VAL A 216 -9.65 14.50 5.42
CA VAL A 216 -10.48 15.32 6.31
C VAL A 216 -11.76 15.71 5.59
N GLY A 217 -12.89 15.13 6.03
CA GLY A 217 -14.22 15.40 5.44
C GLY A 217 -14.80 14.26 4.61
N GLY A 218 -14.08 13.13 4.39
CA GLY A 218 -14.61 11.93 3.71
C GLY A 218 -15.06 12.13 2.25
N SER A 219 -14.55 13.17 1.56
CA SER A 219 -15.02 13.60 0.24
C SER A 219 -14.09 13.22 -0.92
N ASP A 220 -13.12 12.32 -0.69
CA ASP A 220 -12.13 11.88 -1.69
C ASP A 220 -12.61 10.73 -2.60
N ASN A 221 -13.89 10.37 -2.49
CA ASN A 221 -14.48 9.26 -3.21
C ASN A 221 -14.65 9.56 -4.70
N VAL A 222 -14.29 8.57 -5.52
CA VAL A 222 -14.54 8.53 -6.97
C VAL A 222 -15.51 7.41 -7.26
N ASP A 223 -16.56 7.69 -8.01
CA ASP A 223 -17.54 6.66 -8.41
C ASP A 223 -16.95 5.76 -9.50
N ALA A 224 -17.15 4.45 -9.38
CA ALA A 224 -16.53 3.46 -10.26
C ALA A 224 -16.95 3.61 -11.75
N TYR A 225 -18.16 4.14 -12.05
CA TYR A 225 -18.67 4.28 -13.43
C TYR A 225 -17.78 5.18 -14.31
N VAL A 226 -17.00 6.09 -13.72
CA VAL A 226 -16.11 6.97 -14.51
C VAL A 226 -15.02 6.20 -15.24
N PHE A 227 -14.75 4.97 -14.82
CA PHE A 227 -13.73 4.09 -15.38
C PHE A 227 -14.25 3.13 -16.46
N ASP A 228 -15.55 3.15 -16.77
CA ASP A 228 -16.16 2.28 -17.79
C ASP A 228 -15.49 2.29 -19.18
N PRO A 229 -14.84 3.40 -19.64
CA PRO A 229 -14.16 3.41 -20.93
C PRO A 229 -12.93 2.49 -21.05
N PHE A 230 -12.41 1.96 -19.95
CA PHE A 230 -11.19 1.16 -19.92
C PHE A 230 -11.45 -0.34 -19.83
N ASP A 231 -10.58 -1.13 -20.47
CA ASP A 231 -10.62 -2.60 -20.36
C ASP A 231 -10.05 -3.07 -19.01
N TYR A 232 -9.08 -2.33 -18.44
CA TYR A 232 -8.54 -2.57 -17.10
C TYR A 232 -8.14 -1.26 -16.44
N VAL A 233 -8.40 -1.16 -15.14
CA VAL A 233 -8.00 -0.03 -14.29
C VAL A 233 -7.10 -0.53 -13.17
N ALA A 234 -5.82 -0.17 -13.28
CA ALA A 234 -4.81 -0.46 -12.26
C ALA A 234 -4.85 0.63 -11.19
N LEU A 235 -5.44 0.31 -10.04
CA LEU A 235 -5.61 1.22 -8.92
C LEU A 235 -4.52 1.02 -7.85
N GLY A 236 -3.96 2.13 -7.35
CA GLY A 236 -3.28 2.23 -6.06
C GLY A 236 -4.10 3.01 -5.05
N HIS A 237 -3.58 3.20 -3.86
CA HIS A 237 -4.15 3.88 -2.70
C HIS A 237 -4.70 2.94 -1.62
N ILE A 238 -5.27 1.82 -1.96
CA ILE A 238 -5.81 0.85 -1.00
C ILE A 238 -4.83 -0.30 -0.82
N HIS A 239 -4.45 -0.56 0.43
CA HIS A 239 -3.39 -1.49 0.78
C HIS A 239 -3.80 -2.96 0.72
N SER A 240 -5.10 -3.26 0.81
CA SER A 240 -5.63 -4.63 0.68
C SER A 240 -6.08 -4.92 -0.76
N PRO A 241 -5.63 -6.03 -1.38
CA PRO A 241 -6.02 -6.40 -2.74
C PRO A 241 -7.52 -6.60 -2.86
N GLN A 242 -8.19 -5.86 -3.73
CA GLN A 242 -9.65 -5.97 -3.93
C GLN A 242 -10.09 -5.41 -5.28
N ASN A 243 -11.22 -5.92 -5.78
CA ASN A 243 -11.92 -5.31 -6.90
C ASN A 243 -12.93 -4.28 -6.39
N CYS A 244 -13.18 -3.24 -7.16
CA CYS A 244 -14.09 -2.18 -6.77
C CYS A 244 -15.08 -1.84 -7.89
N GLY A 245 -16.37 -2.03 -7.65
CA GLY A 245 -17.43 -1.76 -8.62
C GLY A 245 -17.54 -2.80 -9.73
N ALA A 246 -16.43 -3.17 -10.39
CA ALA A 246 -16.36 -4.16 -11.45
C ALA A 246 -15.06 -4.99 -11.38
N GLU A 247 -15.03 -6.16 -12.03
CA GLU A 247 -13.87 -7.06 -11.98
C GLU A 247 -12.59 -6.47 -12.62
N HIS A 248 -12.75 -5.58 -13.60
CA HIS A 248 -11.64 -4.94 -14.30
C HIS A 248 -11.10 -3.70 -13.58
N ILE A 249 -11.70 -3.25 -12.48
CA ILE A 249 -11.26 -2.14 -11.65
C ILE A 249 -10.67 -2.73 -10.37
N ARG A 250 -9.33 -2.67 -10.21
CA ARG A 250 -8.66 -3.44 -9.18
C ARG A 250 -7.56 -2.67 -8.45
N TYR A 251 -7.59 -2.77 -7.13
CA TYR A 251 -6.45 -2.50 -6.25
C TYR A 251 -5.58 -3.74 -6.14
N CYS A 252 -4.29 -3.61 -6.40
CA CYS A 252 -3.34 -4.71 -6.19
C CYS A 252 -2.89 -4.85 -4.74
N GLY A 253 -3.06 -3.79 -3.94
CA GLY A 253 -2.56 -3.69 -2.57
C GLY A 253 -1.07 -3.40 -2.49
N THR A 254 -0.58 -3.22 -1.26
CA THR A 254 0.85 -3.04 -0.97
C THR A 254 1.63 -4.35 -1.13
N PRO A 255 2.92 -4.31 -1.50
CA PRO A 255 3.75 -5.53 -1.56
C PRO A 255 4.17 -6.06 -0.17
N LEU A 256 4.08 -5.22 0.86
CA LEU A 256 4.31 -5.56 2.27
C LEU A 256 3.14 -5.11 3.14
N LYS A 257 3.01 -5.68 4.33
CA LYS A 257 2.06 -5.22 5.34
C LYS A 257 2.63 -4.01 6.07
N TYR A 258 1.86 -2.93 6.19
CA TYR A 258 2.27 -1.70 6.87
C TYR A 258 1.43 -1.37 8.11
N SER A 259 0.45 -2.22 8.45
CA SER A 259 -0.37 -2.15 9.65
C SER A 259 -0.73 -3.54 10.15
N PHE A 260 -0.93 -3.70 11.46
CA PHE A 260 -1.44 -4.96 12.02
C PHE A 260 -2.89 -5.26 11.59
N SER A 261 -3.67 -4.27 11.14
CA SER A 261 -4.95 -4.55 10.49
C SER A 261 -4.81 -5.38 9.21
N GLU A 262 -3.63 -5.37 8.58
CA GLU A 262 -3.28 -6.15 7.40
C GLU A 262 -2.63 -7.51 7.75
N ALA A 263 -2.47 -7.86 9.05
CA ALA A 263 -1.75 -9.07 9.47
C ALA A 263 -2.26 -10.35 8.80
N LYS A 264 -3.55 -10.39 8.44
CA LYS A 264 -4.20 -11.54 7.78
C LYS A 264 -4.21 -11.44 6.25
N ASP A 265 -3.75 -10.34 5.67
CA ASP A 265 -3.73 -10.16 4.23
C ASP A 265 -2.64 -11.01 3.59
N HIS A 266 -2.92 -11.48 2.38
CA HIS A 266 -1.95 -12.10 1.48
C HIS A 266 -1.50 -11.05 0.46
N LYS A 267 -0.26 -10.59 0.58
CA LYS A 267 0.32 -9.62 -0.34
C LYS A 267 0.75 -10.32 -1.63
N SER A 268 0.56 -9.66 -2.76
CA SER A 268 0.76 -10.30 -4.07
C SER A 268 1.07 -9.29 -5.17
N VAL A 269 1.67 -9.78 -6.25
CA VAL A 269 1.68 -9.09 -7.55
C VAL A 269 0.40 -9.48 -8.29
N THR A 270 -0.36 -8.50 -8.76
CA THR A 270 -1.47 -8.77 -9.69
C THR A 270 -0.93 -8.92 -11.10
N VAL A 271 -1.26 -10.01 -11.73
CA VAL A 271 -0.87 -10.37 -13.09
C VAL A 271 -2.07 -10.23 -14.00
N ILE A 272 -1.97 -9.35 -14.98
CA ILE A 272 -3.05 -9.01 -15.92
C ILE A 272 -2.76 -9.69 -17.24
N GLU A 273 -3.76 -10.34 -17.81
CA GLU A 273 -3.69 -10.94 -19.14
C GLU A 273 -4.76 -10.31 -20.03
N LEU A 274 -4.33 -9.65 -21.10
CA LEU A 274 -5.20 -9.06 -22.11
C LEU A 274 -5.09 -9.85 -23.41
N THR A 275 -6.23 -10.26 -23.93
CA THR A 275 -6.33 -10.89 -25.25
C THR A 275 -7.10 -9.98 -26.20
N GLU A 276 -8.20 -10.42 -26.78
CA GLU A 276 -9.04 -9.58 -27.63
C GLU A 276 -9.65 -8.41 -26.84
N LYS A 277 -10.02 -7.34 -27.54
CA LYS A 277 -10.74 -6.19 -26.94
C LYS A 277 -11.88 -6.66 -26.03
N GLY A 278 -11.93 -6.13 -24.81
CA GLY A 278 -12.92 -6.46 -23.80
C GLY A 278 -12.70 -7.79 -23.07
N LYS A 279 -11.63 -8.52 -23.40
CA LYS A 279 -11.26 -9.77 -22.71
C LYS A 279 -10.02 -9.57 -21.85
N VAL A 280 -10.24 -9.34 -20.57
CA VAL A 280 -9.22 -9.20 -19.54
C VAL A 280 -9.45 -10.25 -18.47
N SER A 281 -8.37 -10.86 -18.03
CA SER A 281 -8.35 -11.70 -16.84
C SER A 281 -7.16 -11.34 -15.97
N TYR A 282 -7.23 -11.67 -14.68
CA TYR A 282 -6.09 -11.51 -13.79
C TYR A 282 -5.92 -12.72 -12.89
N LYS A 283 -4.69 -12.93 -12.44
CA LYS A 283 -4.32 -13.83 -11.36
C LYS A 283 -3.40 -13.09 -10.38
N THR A 284 -3.16 -13.66 -9.22
CA THR A 284 -2.19 -13.13 -8.25
C THR A 284 -1.04 -14.12 -8.08
N ILE A 285 0.16 -13.57 -7.85
CA ILE A 285 1.33 -14.34 -7.41
C ILE A 285 1.70 -13.81 -6.02
N ASP A 286 1.69 -14.68 -5.02
CA ASP A 286 1.93 -14.31 -3.64
C ASP A 286 3.35 -13.76 -3.45
N LEU A 287 3.46 -12.70 -2.65
CA LEU A 287 4.71 -12.15 -2.17
C LEU A 287 4.92 -12.59 -0.72
N VAL A 288 6.01 -13.29 -0.48
CA VAL A 288 6.38 -13.75 0.86
C VAL A 288 7.38 -12.76 1.44
N PRO A 289 7.06 -12.04 2.52
CA PRO A 289 7.98 -11.08 3.14
C PRO A 289 9.15 -11.81 3.83
N GLN A 290 10.26 -11.11 4.04
CA GLN A 290 11.38 -11.64 4.84
C GLN A 290 10.98 -11.72 6.31
N HIS A 291 10.30 -10.70 6.83
CA HIS A 291 9.72 -10.65 8.18
C HIS A 291 8.26 -10.28 8.05
N ASP A 292 7.37 -11.11 8.59
CA ASP A 292 5.92 -10.85 8.51
C ASP A 292 5.44 -9.99 9.70
N LEU A 293 4.22 -9.43 9.59
CA LEU A 293 3.52 -8.83 10.71
C LEU A 293 2.59 -9.86 11.34
N VAL A 294 2.81 -10.16 12.62
CA VAL A 294 2.12 -11.23 13.35
C VAL A 294 1.49 -10.70 14.63
N GLU A 295 0.23 -11.04 14.86
CA GLU A 295 -0.47 -10.78 16.12
C GLU A 295 -0.44 -12.02 17.01
N LEU A 296 0.08 -11.86 18.24
CA LEU A 296 0.15 -12.93 19.24
C LEU A 296 -0.65 -12.52 20.48
N LYS A 297 -1.40 -13.45 21.04
CA LYS A 297 -2.22 -13.22 22.23
C LYS A 297 -2.10 -14.38 23.21
N GLY A 298 -1.85 -14.08 24.47
CA GLY A 298 -1.72 -15.07 25.53
C GLY A 298 -1.14 -14.47 26.81
N THR A 299 -0.93 -15.30 27.81
CA THR A 299 -0.22 -14.88 29.02
C THR A 299 1.29 -14.78 28.74
N TYR A 300 1.99 -13.97 29.52
CA TYR A 300 3.44 -13.84 29.44
C TYR A 300 4.15 -15.21 29.48
N ASN A 301 3.72 -16.08 30.41
CA ASN A 301 4.31 -17.41 30.57
C ASN A 301 4.07 -18.30 29.35
N GLU A 302 2.89 -18.26 28.75
CA GLU A 302 2.56 -19.01 27.53
C GLU A 302 3.42 -18.53 26.36
N LEU A 303 3.43 -17.20 26.11
CA LEU A 303 4.12 -16.61 24.98
C LEU A 303 5.65 -16.76 25.06
N THR A 304 6.24 -16.83 26.27
CA THR A 304 7.69 -17.03 26.47
C THR A 304 8.08 -18.50 26.59
N LEU A 305 7.11 -19.43 26.59
CA LEU A 305 7.40 -20.86 26.61
C LEU A 305 8.00 -21.29 25.28
N ARG A 306 9.17 -21.93 25.28
CA ARG A 306 9.90 -22.32 24.06
C ARG A 306 9.04 -23.13 23.09
N SER A 307 8.20 -24.03 23.58
CA SER A 307 7.30 -24.84 22.75
C SER A 307 6.21 -24.04 22.05
N PHE A 308 5.95 -22.80 22.45
CA PHE A 308 4.97 -21.91 21.81
C PHE A 308 5.52 -21.33 20.49
N TYR A 309 6.78 -20.93 20.46
CA TYR A 309 7.39 -20.26 19.29
C TYR A 309 8.41 -21.13 18.53
N GLU A 310 8.81 -22.31 19.09
CA GLU A 310 9.77 -23.20 18.44
C GLU A 310 9.22 -23.73 17.12
N GLY A 311 10.00 -23.57 16.05
CA GLY A 311 9.60 -23.97 14.69
C GLY A 311 8.72 -22.96 13.94
N THR A 312 8.49 -21.76 14.51
CA THR A 312 7.83 -20.64 13.86
C THR A 312 8.85 -19.57 13.43
N THR A 313 8.43 -18.64 12.59
CA THR A 313 9.21 -17.44 12.23
C THR A 313 9.03 -16.30 13.23
N TRP A 314 8.08 -16.40 14.16
CA TRP A 314 7.62 -15.33 15.06
C TRP A 314 8.72 -14.61 15.84
N PRO A 315 9.82 -15.27 16.30
CA PRO A 315 10.92 -14.55 16.97
C PRO A 315 11.60 -13.47 16.11
N GLU A 316 11.63 -13.68 14.79
CA GLU A 316 12.24 -12.76 13.83
C GLU A 316 11.21 -11.83 13.16
N ASP A 317 9.91 -12.15 13.26
CA ASP A 317 8.84 -11.36 12.67
C ASP A 317 8.53 -10.10 13.49
N TYR A 318 7.87 -9.13 12.84
CA TYR A 318 7.31 -7.96 13.50
C TYR A 318 6.06 -8.36 14.28
N THR A 319 6.11 -8.25 15.60
CA THR A 319 5.05 -8.76 16.45
C THR A 319 4.27 -7.65 17.15
N HIS A 320 2.94 -7.80 17.17
CA HIS A 320 2.04 -7.14 18.08
C HIS A 320 1.59 -8.18 19.12
N ILE A 321 1.93 -7.96 20.38
CA ILE A 321 1.60 -8.89 21.46
C ILE A 321 0.49 -8.28 22.31
N THR A 322 -0.56 -9.07 22.56
CA THR A 322 -1.62 -8.74 23.52
C THR A 322 -1.53 -9.69 24.72
N LEU A 323 -1.06 -9.16 25.85
CA LEU A 323 -1.00 -9.91 27.12
C LEU A 323 -2.37 -10.04 27.75
N THR A 324 -2.67 -11.25 28.24
CA THR A 324 -3.92 -11.55 28.96
C THR A 324 -3.73 -11.68 30.47
N ASP A 325 -2.53 -11.36 30.96
CA ASP A 325 -2.21 -11.37 32.38
C ASP A 325 -3.03 -10.31 33.11
N GLU A 326 -3.64 -10.69 34.23
CA GLU A 326 -4.42 -9.75 35.10
C GLU A 326 -3.50 -8.80 35.87
N GLU A 327 -2.27 -9.21 36.16
CA GLU A 327 -1.25 -8.43 36.81
C GLU A 327 -0.26 -7.85 35.80
N ASP A 328 0.20 -6.62 36.04
CA ASP A 328 1.19 -5.98 35.18
C ASP A 328 2.54 -6.70 35.28
N ILE A 329 3.11 -7.05 34.16
CA ILE A 329 4.45 -7.66 34.07
C ILE A 329 5.50 -6.55 34.09
N PRO A 330 6.34 -6.43 35.14
CA PRO A 330 7.40 -5.43 35.18
C PRO A 330 8.36 -5.60 34.01
N ASP A 331 8.62 -4.50 33.27
CA ASP A 331 9.46 -4.48 32.05
C ASP A 331 9.05 -5.56 31.02
N ALA A 332 7.75 -5.66 30.74
CA ALA A 332 7.19 -6.65 29.83
C ALA A 332 7.83 -6.55 28.42
N ILE A 333 7.99 -5.32 27.89
CA ILE A 333 8.59 -5.08 26.56
C ILE A 333 10.03 -5.61 26.52
N GLY A 334 10.87 -5.24 27.50
CA GLY A 334 12.26 -5.68 27.55
C GLY A 334 12.39 -7.20 27.62
N LYS A 335 11.55 -7.84 28.45
CA LYS A 335 11.52 -9.29 28.60
C LYS A 335 11.03 -10.00 27.35
N LEU A 336 9.93 -9.53 26.73
CA LEU A 336 9.40 -10.12 25.51
C LEU A 336 10.36 -9.97 24.32
N ARG A 337 11.11 -8.86 24.23
CA ARG A 337 12.14 -8.65 23.21
C ARG A 337 13.33 -9.61 23.31
N THR A 338 13.49 -10.35 24.40
CA THR A 338 14.48 -11.45 24.48
C THR A 338 14.07 -12.66 23.66
N VAL A 339 12.78 -12.77 23.29
CA VAL A 339 12.21 -13.85 22.47
C VAL A 339 11.79 -13.30 21.11
N TYR A 340 11.04 -12.19 21.08
CA TYR A 340 10.49 -11.56 19.89
C TYR A 340 11.27 -10.28 19.58
N TYR A 341 12.33 -10.40 18.80
CA TYR A 341 13.34 -9.33 18.62
C TYR A 341 12.75 -8.06 17.99
N ARG A 342 11.71 -8.23 17.16
CA ARG A 342 11.01 -7.13 16.48
C ARG A 342 9.63 -6.86 17.07
N LEU A 343 9.50 -6.92 18.41
CA LEU A 343 8.25 -6.52 19.07
C LEU A 343 7.99 -5.03 18.83
N MET A 344 6.97 -4.74 18.00
CA MET A 344 6.54 -3.39 17.63
C MET A 344 5.55 -2.80 18.61
N LYS A 345 4.58 -3.62 19.06
CA LYS A 345 3.45 -3.15 19.87
C LYS A 345 3.14 -4.15 20.99
N LEU A 346 2.81 -3.62 22.16
CA LEU A 346 2.35 -4.40 23.32
C LEU A 346 1.06 -3.79 23.86
N ASP A 347 0.03 -4.59 23.91
CA ASP A 347 -1.26 -4.26 24.50
C ASP A 347 -1.61 -5.25 25.62
N TYR A 348 -2.59 -4.90 26.45
CA TYR A 348 -3.16 -5.77 27.48
C TYR A 348 -4.66 -5.96 27.23
N ASP A 349 -5.14 -7.20 27.33
CA ASP A 349 -6.55 -7.57 27.32
C ASP A 349 -6.89 -8.25 28.65
N ASN A 350 -7.05 -7.47 29.71
CA ASN A 350 -7.40 -7.91 31.06
C ASN A 350 -8.65 -7.20 31.56
N LYS A 351 -9.11 -7.52 32.78
CA LYS A 351 -10.33 -6.90 33.33
C LYS A 351 -10.25 -5.38 33.41
N ARG A 352 -9.07 -4.83 33.72
CA ARG A 352 -8.86 -3.39 33.80
C ARG A 352 -9.07 -2.72 32.45
N THR A 353 -8.43 -3.25 31.36
CA THR A 353 -8.55 -2.67 30.02
C THR A 353 -9.96 -2.81 29.44
N ARG A 354 -10.65 -3.91 29.73
CA ARG A 354 -12.07 -4.13 29.34
C ARG A 354 -13.01 -3.16 30.02
N SER A 355 -12.84 -2.96 31.32
CA SER A 355 -13.67 -2.00 32.08
C SER A 355 -13.49 -0.57 31.58
N SER A 356 -12.26 -0.18 31.16
CA SER A 356 -11.99 1.12 30.54
C SER A 356 -12.73 1.32 29.22
N MET A 357 -12.82 0.26 28.40
CA MET A 357 -13.55 0.32 27.12
C MET A 357 -15.07 0.44 27.31
N GLU A 358 -15.64 -0.26 28.31
CA GLU A 358 -17.06 -0.16 28.61
C GLU A 358 -17.46 1.25 29.08
N ILE A 359 -16.59 1.92 29.85
CA ILE A 359 -16.85 3.29 30.33
C ILE A 359 -16.74 4.31 29.19
N SER A 360 -15.86 4.10 28.23
CA SER A 360 -15.77 4.97 27.03
C SER A 360 -17.00 4.85 26.12
N GLY A 361 -17.77 3.78 26.22
CA GLY A 361 -19.03 3.56 25.50
C GLY A 361 -20.29 4.03 26.25
N ALA A 362 -20.16 4.42 27.52
CA ALA A 362 -21.31 4.84 28.33
C ALA A 362 -21.67 6.30 28.08
N THR A 363 -22.82 6.53 27.49
CA THR A 363 -23.44 7.82 27.18
C THR A 363 -23.92 8.61 28.42
N ASP A 364 -23.45 8.30 29.61
CA ASP A 364 -23.97 8.83 30.89
C ASP A 364 -23.06 9.89 31.56
N VAL A 365 -22.11 10.47 30.79
CA VAL A 365 -21.20 11.52 31.31
C VAL A 365 -21.96 12.80 31.68
N GLU A 366 -23.08 13.10 30.99
CA GLU A 366 -23.88 14.30 31.25
C GLU A 366 -24.67 14.27 32.56
N SER A 367 -24.82 13.12 33.20
CA SER A 367 -25.61 12.95 34.43
C SER A 367 -24.77 12.89 35.71
N LYS A 368 -23.43 12.76 35.62
CA LYS A 368 -22.54 12.60 36.78
C LYS A 368 -21.92 13.92 37.22
N SER A 369 -21.80 14.10 38.52
CA SER A 369 -21.05 15.23 39.06
C SER A 369 -19.56 15.12 38.80
N PRO A 370 -18.80 16.22 38.74
CA PRO A 370 -17.35 16.22 38.56
C PRO A 370 -16.59 15.34 39.56
N LEU A 371 -17.08 15.25 40.80
CA LEU A 371 -16.50 14.40 41.84
C LEU A 371 -16.75 12.92 41.54
N GLU A 372 -17.92 12.56 41.07
CA GLU A 372 -18.28 11.19 40.69
C GLU A 372 -17.45 10.76 39.48
N LEU A 373 -17.32 11.61 38.45
CA LEU A 373 -16.48 11.35 37.26
C LEU A 373 -15.01 11.13 37.66
N PHE A 374 -14.49 11.96 38.56
CA PHE A 374 -13.12 11.80 39.03
C PHE A 374 -12.94 10.57 39.90
N SER A 375 -13.94 10.23 40.74
CA SER A 375 -13.91 9.01 41.56
C SER A 375 -13.87 7.75 40.70
N ASP A 376 -14.70 7.70 39.66
CA ASP A 376 -14.75 6.60 38.73
C ASP A 376 -13.40 6.48 37.96
N PHE A 377 -12.85 7.62 37.51
CA PHE A 377 -11.55 7.65 36.86
C PHE A 377 -10.42 7.19 37.79
N TYR A 378 -10.42 7.63 39.05
CA TYR A 378 -9.41 7.22 40.02
C TYR A 378 -9.47 5.73 40.33
N GLU A 379 -10.69 5.18 40.55
CA GLU A 379 -10.89 3.76 40.77
C GLU A 379 -10.47 2.92 39.59
N LEU A 380 -10.74 3.42 38.35
CA LEU A 380 -10.32 2.81 37.12
C LEU A 380 -8.79 2.74 37.01
N GLN A 381 -8.08 3.83 37.36
CA GLN A 381 -6.62 3.90 37.23
C GLN A 381 -5.89 3.14 38.35
N ASN A 382 -6.47 3.06 39.57
CA ASN A 382 -5.78 2.52 40.73
C ASN A 382 -6.32 1.15 41.19
N ASN A 383 -7.35 0.60 40.53
CA ASN A 383 -8.07 -0.64 40.90
C ASN A 383 -8.60 -0.66 42.35
N GLN A 384 -8.75 0.52 42.95
CA GLN A 384 -9.33 0.69 44.28
C GLN A 384 -9.91 2.10 44.40
N PRO A 385 -11.03 2.26 45.16
CA PRO A 385 -11.66 3.56 45.36
C PRO A 385 -10.75 4.50 46.16
N MET A 386 -10.96 5.81 45.98
CA MET A 386 -10.32 6.81 46.84
C MET A 386 -10.65 6.57 48.31
N ASN A 387 -9.63 6.75 49.15
CA ASN A 387 -9.86 6.79 50.59
C ASN A 387 -10.52 8.12 51.02
N SER A 388 -10.99 8.21 52.26
CA SER A 388 -11.72 9.39 52.75
C SER A 388 -10.91 10.70 52.67
N GLU A 389 -9.61 10.67 52.91
CA GLU A 389 -8.75 11.86 52.81
C GLU A 389 -8.56 12.33 51.35
N GLN A 390 -8.42 11.39 50.41
CA GLN A 390 -8.33 11.68 49.01
C GLN A 390 -9.62 12.25 48.43
N LEU A 391 -10.76 11.70 48.85
CA LEU A 391 -12.08 12.16 48.45
C LEU A 391 -12.34 13.59 48.96
N GLU A 392 -12.00 13.89 50.21
CA GLU A 392 -12.14 15.21 50.82
C GLU A 392 -11.25 16.24 50.17
N TYR A 393 -9.99 15.85 49.83
CA TYR A 393 -9.06 16.69 49.10
C TYR A 393 -9.55 17.04 47.70
N MET A 394 -10.04 16.04 46.94
CA MET A 394 -10.59 16.25 45.60
C MET A 394 -11.84 17.13 45.62
N LYS A 395 -12.73 16.94 46.57
CA LYS A 395 -13.91 17.78 46.74
C LYS A 395 -13.52 19.25 46.99
N SER A 396 -12.56 19.50 47.90
CA SER A 396 -12.03 20.83 48.13
C SER A 396 -11.35 21.44 46.91
N LEU A 397 -10.66 20.65 46.11
CA LEU A 397 -10.00 21.11 44.88
C LEU A 397 -11.00 21.51 43.80
N ILE A 398 -12.04 20.68 43.60
CA ILE A 398 -13.14 20.94 42.67
C ILE A 398 -13.88 22.21 43.05
N GLU A 399 -14.25 22.37 44.33
CA GLU A 399 -14.92 23.57 44.85
C GLU A 399 -14.09 24.84 44.56
N LYS A 400 -12.78 24.83 44.88
CA LYS A 400 -11.88 25.96 44.61
C LYS A 400 -11.73 26.30 43.15
N THR A 401 -11.75 25.31 42.24
CA THR A 401 -11.63 25.52 40.82
C THR A 401 -12.88 26.16 40.24
N TRP A 402 -14.07 25.75 40.73
CA TRP A 402 -15.35 26.33 40.29
C TRP A 402 -15.62 27.73 40.87
N GLU A 403 -15.16 28.04 42.11
CA GLU A 403 -15.27 29.37 42.71
C GLU A 403 -14.30 30.38 42.11
N GLY A 404 -13.23 29.94 41.45
CA GLY A 404 -12.23 30.81 40.81
C GLY A 404 -12.59 31.30 39.40
N GLU A 405 -13.71 30.83 38.83
CA GLU A 405 -14.22 31.23 37.52
C GLU A 405 -15.40 32.23 37.56
N GLN A 406 -15.68 32.87 38.71
CA GLN A 406 -16.70 33.93 38.84
C GLN A 406 -16.07 35.31 38.91
#